data_695a9353a305bfd044574d5749e7b817
#
_entry.id   695a9353a305bfd044574d5749e7b817
#
_cell.length_a   1.000
_cell.length_b   1.000
_cell.length_c   1.000
_cell.angle_alpha   90.00
_cell.angle_beta   90.00
_cell.angle_gamma   90.00
#
_symmetry.space_group_name_H-M   'P 1'
#
loop_
_entity.id
_entity.type
_entity.pdbx_description
1 polymer ?
#
loop_
_entity_poly.entity_id
_entity_poly.type
_entity_poly.pdbx_seq_one_letter_code
_entity_poly.pdbx_strand_id
1 'polypeptide(L)'
;MTTINSYISTPGEILKEEFLEPLGISQYRLALAIGKPQSAISEIVNGRRAISVEMANLIGQALGTTPDFWLNLESTYQLKTFDRGAHHIEDVPVLVQVAAF
;
A
#
# COMPACT_ATOMS: atom_id res chain seq x y z
N MET A 1 3.91 17.41 -13.05
CA MET A 1 3.44 17.13 -12.80
C MET A 1 2.49 16.71 -12.59
N THR A 2 2.11 16.44 -12.60
CA THR A 2 1.39 16.12 -12.43
C THR A 2 0.30 15.81 -12.38
N THR A 3 -0.21 15.41 -12.61
CA THR A 3 -1.26 15.18 -12.60
C THR A 3 -1.94 14.52 -11.98
N ILE A 4 -2.46 14.37 -11.81
CA ILE A 4 -3.10 14.01 -11.18
C ILE A 4 -4.15 13.61 -10.68
N ASN A 5 -4.51 13.42 -10.63
CA ASN A 5 -5.64 13.40 -10.06
C ASN A 5 -6.50 12.30 -10.25
N SER A 6 -6.64 11.69 -11.30
CA SER A 6 -7.46 10.55 -11.52
C SER A 6 -6.70 9.26 -11.32
N TYR A 7 -5.40 9.33 -11.24
CA TYR A 7 -4.57 8.14 -11.05
C TYR A 7 -4.13 8.04 -9.60
N ILE A 8 -4.36 6.87 -9.01
CA ILE A 8 -3.97 6.60 -7.64
C ILE A 8 -2.95 5.47 -7.65
N SER A 9 -1.73 5.78 -7.24
CA SER A 9 -0.66 4.80 -7.22
C SER A 9 -0.92 3.76 -6.15
N THR A 10 -0.70 2.49 -6.48
CA THR A 10 -0.74 1.44 -5.48
C THR A 10 0.54 1.47 -4.65
N PRO A 11 0.51 0.95 -3.42
CA PRO A 11 1.74 0.83 -2.63
C PRO A 11 2.82 0.04 -3.36
N GLY A 12 2.43 -0.97 -4.15
CA GLY A 12 3.39 -1.75 -4.92
C GLY A 12 4.08 -0.95 -6.00
N GLU A 13 3.35 -0.03 -6.64
CA GLU A 13 3.96 0.86 -7.62
C GLU A 13 4.98 1.79 -6.96
N ILE A 14 4.65 2.28 -5.78
CA ILE A 14 5.58 3.13 -5.02
C ILE A 14 6.82 2.33 -4.64
N LEU A 15 6.64 1.10 -4.17
CA LEU A 15 7.77 0.24 -3.86
C LEU A 15 8.67 0.06 -5.08
N LYS A 16 8.09 -0.22 -6.22
CA LYS A 16 8.85 -0.46 -7.45
C LYS A 16 9.53 0.80 -7.94
N GLU A 17 8.77 1.87 -8.10
CA GLU A 17 9.22 3.05 -8.83
C GLU A 17 10.01 4.03 -7.98
N GLU A 18 9.72 4.10 -6.69
CA GLU A 18 10.39 5.06 -5.82
C GLU A 18 11.53 4.45 -5.02
N PHE A 19 11.59 3.12 -4.93
CA PHE A 19 12.60 2.46 -4.11
C PHE A 19 13.41 1.44 -4.90
N LEU A 20 12.77 0.43 -5.48
CA LEU A 20 13.54 -0.66 -6.10
C LEU A 20 14.30 -0.18 -7.32
N GLU A 21 13.63 0.48 -8.24
CA GLU A 21 14.27 0.94 -9.47
C GLU A 21 15.36 1.98 -9.22
N PRO A 22 15.07 3.06 -8.47
CA PRO A 22 16.11 4.05 -8.23
C PRO A 22 17.31 3.51 -7.47
N LEU A 23 17.11 2.53 -6.59
CA LEU A 23 18.18 1.98 -5.78
C LEU A 23 18.88 0.80 -6.44
N GLY A 24 18.41 0.37 -7.59
CA GLY A 24 18.99 -0.78 -8.30
C GLY A 24 18.79 -2.08 -7.56
N ILE A 25 17.69 -2.21 -6.81
CA ILE A 25 17.38 -3.43 -6.05
C ILE A 25 16.34 -4.23 -6.82
N SER A 26 16.67 -5.49 -7.14
CA SER A 26 15.72 -6.35 -7.80
C SER A 26 14.69 -6.89 -6.80
N GLN A 27 13.55 -7.33 -7.33
CA GLN A 27 12.55 -7.98 -6.50
C GLN A 27 13.12 -9.22 -5.83
N TYR A 28 13.96 -9.96 -6.57
CA TYR A 28 14.60 -11.16 -6.03
C TYR A 28 15.50 -10.81 -4.85
N ARG A 29 16.29 -9.75 -4.98
CA ARG A 29 17.19 -9.34 -3.90
C ARG A 29 16.42 -8.90 -2.65
N LEU A 30 15.33 -8.17 -2.84
CA LEU A 30 14.50 -7.78 -1.71
C LEU A 30 13.89 -9.01 -1.03
N ALA A 31 13.38 -9.95 -1.84
CA ALA A 31 12.78 -11.18 -1.32
C ALA A 31 13.79 -11.97 -0.49
N LEU A 32 15.02 -12.11 -0.99
CA LEU A 32 16.08 -12.78 -0.24
C LEU A 32 16.34 -12.08 1.09
N ALA A 33 16.43 -10.76 1.06
CA ALA A 33 16.77 -9.99 2.26
C ALA A 33 15.71 -10.17 3.35
N ILE A 34 14.44 -10.22 2.98
CA ILE A 34 13.36 -10.30 3.95
C ILE A 34 12.90 -11.73 4.23
N GLY A 35 13.50 -12.72 3.55
CA GLY A 35 13.17 -14.13 3.79
C GLY A 35 11.79 -14.54 3.30
N LYS A 36 11.32 -13.94 2.21
CA LYS A 36 10.02 -14.27 1.63
C LYS A 36 10.20 -14.70 0.18
N PRO A 37 9.24 -15.46 -0.37
CA PRO A 37 9.31 -15.83 -1.79
C PRO A 37 9.24 -14.59 -2.68
N GLN A 38 9.92 -14.65 -3.81
CA GLN A 38 9.85 -13.55 -4.76
C GLN A 38 8.42 -13.30 -5.23
N SER A 39 7.60 -14.36 -5.29
CA SER A 39 6.20 -14.22 -5.68
C SER A 39 5.44 -13.26 -4.78
N ALA A 40 5.78 -13.22 -3.48
CA ALA A 40 5.12 -12.29 -2.55
C ALA A 40 5.43 -10.84 -2.93
N ILE A 41 6.68 -10.55 -3.26
CA ILE A 41 7.08 -9.20 -3.70
C ILE A 41 6.43 -8.89 -5.05
N SER A 42 6.44 -9.84 -5.97
CA SER A 42 5.85 -9.65 -7.28
C SER A 42 4.35 -9.35 -7.19
N GLU A 43 3.64 -10.04 -6.31
CA GLU A 43 2.21 -9.80 -6.12
C GLU A 43 1.94 -8.40 -5.56
N ILE A 44 2.78 -7.95 -4.63
CA ILE A 44 2.64 -6.59 -4.10
C ILE A 44 2.90 -5.56 -5.21
N VAL A 45 3.99 -5.74 -5.95
CA VAL A 45 4.36 -4.82 -7.02
C VAL A 45 3.26 -4.73 -8.07
N ASN A 46 2.61 -5.85 -8.36
CA ASN A 46 1.55 -5.90 -9.38
C ASN A 46 0.16 -5.56 -8.83
N GLY A 47 0.07 -5.15 -7.58
CA GLY A 47 -1.19 -4.71 -7.00
C GLY A 47 -2.14 -5.84 -6.64
N ARG A 48 -1.67 -7.07 -6.56
CA ARG A 48 -2.51 -8.22 -6.26
C ARG A 48 -2.50 -8.62 -4.79
N ARG A 49 -1.63 -8.01 -4.01
CA ARG A 49 -1.50 -8.32 -2.59
C ARG A 49 -1.31 -7.03 -1.82
N ALA A 50 -2.11 -6.86 -0.77
CA ALA A 50 -1.95 -5.73 0.13
C ALA A 50 -0.70 -5.91 0.98
N ILE A 51 -0.13 -4.80 1.44
CA ILE A 51 1.01 -4.86 2.35
C ILE A 51 0.47 -5.06 3.76
N SER A 52 0.80 -6.22 4.33
CA SER A 52 0.42 -6.56 5.70
C SER A 52 1.35 -5.88 6.70
N VAL A 53 0.97 -5.96 7.98
CA VAL A 53 1.84 -5.43 9.05
C VAL A 53 3.20 -6.11 9.03
N GLU A 54 3.23 -7.44 8.82
CA GLU A 54 4.50 -8.15 8.74
C GLU A 54 5.34 -7.63 7.56
N MET A 55 4.73 -7.52 6.38
CA MET A 55 5.47 -7.08 5.20
C MET A 55 5.94 -5.64 5.37
N ALA A 56 5.14 -4.78 5.98
CA ALA A 56 5.53 -3.41 6.24
C ALA A 56 6.78 -3.35 7.12
N ASN A 57 6.85 -4.21 8.12
CA ASN A 57 8.02 -4.29 8.99
C ASN A 57 9.24 -4.81 8.24
N LEU A 58 9.06 -5.86 7.45
CA LEU A 58 10.17 -6.46 6.71
C LEU A 58 10.71 -5.51 5.64
N ILE A 59 9.82 -4.93 4.86
CA ILE A 59 10.22 -4.01 3.79
C ILE A 59 10.85 -2.75 4.41
N GLY A 60 10.25 -2.24 5.48
CA GLY A 60 10.78 -1.07 6.17
C GLY A 60 12.20 -1.30 6.66
N GLN A 61 12.44 -2.47 7.25
CA GLN A 61 13.76 -2.81 7.75
C GLN A 61 14.77 -2.90 6.60
N ALA A 62 14.38 -3.54 5.50
CA ALA A 62 15.29 -3.75 4.39
C ALA A 62 15.61 -2.46 3.64
N LEU A 63 14.65 -1.54 3.55
CA LEU A 63 14.82 -0.32 2.76
C LEU A 63 15.08 0.92 3.59
N GLY A 64 15.15 0.78 4.92
CA GLY A 64 15.44 1.92 5.79
C GLY A 64 14.27 2.88 5.94
N THR A 65 13.06 2.37 5.82
CA THR A 65 11.84 3.15 6.06
C THR A 65 11.13 2.59 7.27
N THR A 66 10.00 3.20 7.64
CA THR A 66 9.23 2.72 8.79
C THR A 66 8.07 1.85 8.33
N PRO A 67 7.59 0.94 9.18
CA PRO A 67 6.38 0.18 8.86
C PRO A 67 5.18 1.10 8.63
N ASP A 68 5.09 2.20 9.40
CA ASP A 68 4.00 3.16 9.27
C ASP A 68 3.92 3.74 7.86
N PHE A 69 5.07 4.02 7.26
CA PHE A 69 5.10 4.55 5.91
C PHE A 69 4.33 3.63 4.95
N TRP A 70 4.64 2.34 5.00
CA TRP A 70 4.02 1.37 4.09
C TRP A 70 2.55 1.13 4.41
N LEU A 71 2.21 1.05 5.70
CA LEU A 71 0.81 0.85 6.09
C LEU A 71 -0.04 2.07 5.79
N ASN A 72 0.52 3.27 5.90
CA ASN A 72 -0.22 4.48 5.55
C ASN A 72 -0.49 4.54 4.04
N LEU A 73 0.47 4.12 3.22
CA LEU A 73 0.24 4.04 1.78
C LEU A 73 -0.89 3.07 1.47
N GLU A 74 -0.87 1.91 2.11
CA GLU A 74 -1.88 0.88 1.88
C GLU A 74 -3.25 1.36 2.31
N SER A 75 -3.34 1.94 3.51
CA SER A 75 -4.60 2.43 4.04
C SER A 75 -5.18 3.56 3.18
N THR A 76 -4.33 4.50 2.78
CA THR A 76 -4.76 5.60 1.93
C THR A 76 -5.29 5.08 0.60
N TYR A 77 -4.57 4.12 0.00
CA TYR A 77 -5.00 3.54 -1.28
C TYR A 77 -6.35 2.84 -1.13
N GLN A 78 -6.51 2.04 -0.08
CA GLN A 78 -7.75 1.30 0.13
C GLN A 78 -8.93 2.22 0.39
N LEU A 79 -8.73 3.28 1.16
CA LEU A 79 -9.79 4.23 1.42
C LEU A 79 -10.21 4.96 0.16
N LYS A 80 -9.25 5.36 -0.67
CA LYS A 80 -9.56 6.12 -1.89
C LYS A 80 -10.22 5.28 -2.96
N THR A 81 -9.97 3.98 -2.96
CA THR A 81 -10.53 3.10 -3.99
C THR A 81 -11.74 2.32 -3.51
N PHE A 82 -12.12 2.45 -2.24
CA PHE A 82 -13.28 1.75 -1.70
C PHE A 82 -14.56 2.32 -2.30
N ASP A 83 -15.39 1.44 -2.82
CA ASP A 83 -16.67 1.86 -3.43
C ASP A 83 -17.75 1.83 -2.36
N ARG A 84 -18.00 2.98 -1.76
CA ARG A 84 -19.02 3.10 -0.71
C ARG A 84 -20.42 2.75 -1.23
N GLY A 85 -20.70 3.12 -2.48
CA GLY A 85 -22.00 2.83 -3.06
C GLY A 85 -22.26 1.34 -3.24
N ALA A 86 -21.25 0.62 -3.72
CA ALA A 86 -21.38 -0.82 -3.92
C ALA A 86 -21.60 -1.57 -2.63
N HIS A 87 -21.15 -1.01 -1.50
CA HIS A 87 -21.30 -1.62 -0.19
C HIS A 87 -22.45 -1.02 0.61
N HIS A 88 -23.23 -0.14 0.01
CA HIS A 88 -24.41 0.47 0.63
C HIS A 88 -24.09 1.16 1.96
N ILE A 89 -22.93 1.81 2.05
CA ILE A 89 -22.53 2.47 3.28
C ILE A 89 -23.50 3.59 3.66
N GLU A 90 -24.02 4.30 2.65
CA GLU A 90 -24.95 5.40 2.89
C GLU A 90 -26.26 4.95 3.49
N ASP A 91 -26.59 3.66 3.38
CA ASP A 91 -27.81 3.09 3.94
C ASP A 91 -27.68 2.80 5.43
N VAL A 92 -26.47 2.86 5.98
CA VAL A 92 -26.25 2.63 7.40
C VAL A 92 -26.77 3.83 8.18
N PRO A 93 -27.74 3.61 9.10
CA PRO A 93 -28.30 4.75 9.84
C PRO A 93 -27.30 5.33 10.83
N VAL A 94 -27.41 6.63 11.03
CA VAL A 94 -26.60 7.31 12.03
C VAL A 94 -27.34 7.17 13.37
N LEU A 95 -26.72 6.47 14.30
CA LEU A 95 -27.35 6.17 15.58
C LEU A 95 -27.11 7.26 16.63
N VAL A 96 -26.15 8.14 16.42
CA VAL A 96 -25.80 9.18 17.36
C VAL A 96 -25.66 10.50 16.65
N GLN A 97 -25.96 11.59 17.36
CA GLN A 97 -25.66 12.92 16.88
C GLN A 97 -24.26 13.27 17.33
N VAL A 98 -23.38 13.47 16.38
CA VAL A 98 -21.99 13.73 16.69
C VAL A 98 -21.62 15.08 16.12
N ALA A 99 -20.97 15.90 16.92
CA ALA A 99 -20.38 17.12 16.39
C ALA A 99 -19.26 16.74 15.43
N ALA A 100 -18.96 17.59 14.48
CA ALA A 100 -17.88 17.33 13.55
C ALA A 100 -16.56 17.20 14.31
N PHE A 101 -15.73 16.28 13.83
CA PHE A 101 -14.42 16.11 14.42
C PHE A 101 -13.40 16.90 13.64
#